data_83932364dc313a3a0f0dd398302f50ad
#
_entry.id   83932364dc313a3a0f0dd398302f50ad
#
_cell.length_a   1.000
_cell.length_b   1.000
_cell.length_c   1.000
_cell.angle_alpha   90.00
_cell.angle_beta   90.00
_cell.angle_gamma   90.00
#
_symmetry.space_group_name_H-M   'P 1'
#
loop_
_entity.id
_entity.type
_entity.pdbx_description
1 polymer ?
#
loop_
_entity_poly.entity_id
_entity_poly.type
_entity_poly.pdbx_seq_one_letter_code
_entity_poly.pdbx_strand_id
1 'polypeptide(L)'
;MGYGSKDIKNIVKEILEEKKDIGGIKNIYFVGGSLGALYPAKTFVERESQVLRSAWINSNEFVHSTPKDFGENSIICLACHKGNTPETIKAARLGKEKGAAVIILTWLEESEIIEFGDYIIHYTFDASPDHLAGDIDYAGEKTQCALLVAVELVAQTEGYANYDKFYEALGMISNIIRNARTHVAARAEAFAEEYQND
;
A
#
# COMPACT_ATOMS: atom_id res chain seq x y z
N MET A 1 12.07 2.62 -12.98
CA MET A 1 12.51 1.36 -12.35
C MET A 1 11.48 1.04 -11.29
N GLY A 2 10.75 -0.05 -11.43
CA GLY A 2 9.84 -0.49 -10.37
C GLY A 2 10.65 -0.77 -9.10
N TYR A 3 10.20 -0.29 -7.95
CA TYR A 3 10.83 -0.60 -6.67
C TYR A 3 10.78 -2.10 -6.47
N GLY A 4 11.94 -2.71 -6.45
CA GLY A 4 12.05 -4.12 -6.23
C GLY A 4 11.61 -4.49 -4.81
N SER A 5 11.01 -5.65 -4.65
CA SER A 5 10.70 -6.25 -3.34
C SER A 5 11.86 -6.18 -2.33
N LYS A 6 13.11 -6.06 -2.81
CA LYS A 6 14.31 -5.90 -1.99
C LYS A 6 14.35 -4.59 -1.21
N ASP A 7 13.87 -3.49 -1.79
CA ASP A 7 13.90 -2.18 -1.12
C ASP A 7 12.88 -2.14 0.00
N ILE A 8 11.66 -2.63 -0.24
CA ILE A 8 10.61 -2.70 0.78
C ILE A 8 11.02 -3.64 1.94
N LYS A 9 11.67 -4.75 1.63
CA LYS A 9 12.25 -5.65 2.63
C LYS A 9 13.24 -4.94 3.55
N ASN A 10 14.14 -4.14 2.98
CA ASN A 10 15.12 -3.38 3.74
C ASN A 10 14.47 -2.27 4.57
N ILE A 11 13.51 -1.53 4.01
CA ILE A 11 12.75 -0.52 4.73
C ILE A 11 12.10 -1.12 5.98
N VAL A 12 11.40 -2.23 5.85
CA VAL A 12 10.75 -2.91 6.98
C VAL A 12 11.78 -3.38 8.01
N LYS A 13 12.92 -3.91 7.56
CA LYS A 13 14.01 -4.33 8.45
C LYS A 13 14.55 -3.16 9.26
N GLU A 14 14.83 -2.03 8.63
CA GLU A 14 15.32 -0.82 9.28
C GLU A 14 14.31 -0.32 10.34
N ILE A 15 13.04 -0.25 10.00
CA ILE A 15 11.98 0.13 10.94
C ILE A 15 11.96 -0.79 12.17
N LEU A 16 12.04 -2.09 11.96
CA LEU A 16 12.01 -3.06 13.06
C LEU A 16 13.26 -2.96 13.94
N GLU A 17 14.42 -2.69 13.36
CA GLU A 17 15.67 -2.47 14.10
C GLU A 17 15.61 -1.16 14.93
N GLU A 18 15.15 -0.06 14.33
CA GLU A 18 15.01 1.24 15.02
C GLU A 18 14.03 1.20 16.19
N LYS A 19 12.94 0.45 16.03
CA LYS A 19 11.87 0.37 17.04
C LYS A 19 12.08 -0.72 18.10
N LYS A 20 13.15 -1.49 18.00
CA LYS A 20 13.41 -2.63 18.88
C LYS A 20 13.46 -2.25 20.36
N ASP A 21 14.17 -1.16 20.67
CA ASP A 21 14.44 -0.77 22.06
C ASP A 21 13.21 -0.19 22.79
N ILE A 22 12.18 0.21 22.05
CA ILE A 22 10.91 0.69 22.58
C ILE A 22 9.81 -0.38 22.63
N GLY A 23 10.18 -1.65 22.43
CA GLY A 23 9.24 -2.79 22.48
C GLY A 23 8.67 -3.18 21.10
N GLY A 24 9.26 -2.71 20.02
CA GLY A 24 8.94 -3.09 18.64
C GLY A 24 7.64 -2.49 18.08
N ILE A 25 7.36 -2.81 16.86
CA ILE A 25 6.11 -2.42 16.18
C ILE A 25 4.96 -3.31 16.66
N LYS A 26 3.83 -2.69 16.96
CA LYS A 26 2.59 -3.35 17.38
C LYS A 26 1.42 -3.09 16.42
N ASN A 27 1.42 -1.92 15.77
CA ASN A 27 0.32 -1.49 14.93
C ASN A 27 0.81 -1.03 13.56
N ILE A 28 0.02 -1.31 12.52
CA ILE A 28 0.19 -0.70 11.22
C ILE A 28 -1.13 -0.08 10.76
N TYR A 29 -1.08 1.19 10.37
CA TYR A 29 -2.20 1.97 9.89
C TYR A 29 -2.05 2.24 8.40
N PHE A 30 -2.97 1.73 7.61
CA PHE A 30 -3.06 1.99 6.17
C PHE A 30 -3.99 3.19 5.95
N VAL A 31 -3.43 4.31 5.55
CA VAL A 31 -4.15 5.60 5.50
C VAL A 31 -4.09 6.22 4.11
N GLY A 32 -5.20 6.74 3.62
CA GLY A 32 -5.26 7.39 2.31
C GLY A 32 -6.66 7.80 1.87
N GLY A 33 -6.75 8.51 0.76
CA GLY A 33 -8.02 8.83 0.11
C GLY A 33 -8.59 7.65 -0.69
N SER A 34 -7.72 6.90 -1.38
CA SER A 34 -8.08 5.72 -2.18
C SER A 34 -7.93 4.43 -1.37
N LEU A 35 -8.78 4.24 -0.39
CA LEU A 35 -8.67 3.16 0.59
C LEU A 35 -8.70 1.75 -0.03
N GLY A 36 -9.43 1.54 -1.13
CA GLY A 36 -9.53 0.22 -1.76
C GLY A 36 -8.18 -0.42 -2.11
N ALA A 37 -7.19 0.39 -2.51
CA ALA A 37 -5.86 -0.08 -2.84
C ALA A 37 -5.05 -0.59 -1.61
N LEU A 38 -5.40 -0.14 -0.42
CA LEU A 38 -4.72 -0.49 0.83
C LEU A 38 -5.40 -1.65 1.58
N TYR A 39 -6.64 -1.97 1.21
CA TYR A 39 -7.44 -2.99 1.88
C TYR A 39 -6.82 -4.39 1.88
N PRO A 40 -6.21 -4.88 0.76
CA PRO A 40 -5.54 -6.18 0.76
C PRO A 40 -4.42 -6.28 1.79
N ALA A 41 -3.62 -5.22 1.96
CA ALA A 41 -2.53 -5.17 2.92
C ALA A 41 -3.04 -5.25 4.37
N LYS A 42 -4.06 -4.48 4.70
CA LYS A 42 -4.73 -4.53 6.01
C LYS A 42 -5.28 -5.93 6.31
N THR A 43 -6.00 -6.51 5.35
CA THR A 43 -6.60 -7.84 5.51
C THR A 43 -5.55 -8.94 5.64
N PHE A 44 -4.41 -8.80 4.94
CA PHE A 44 -3.29 -9.73 5.08
C PHE A 44 -2.76 -9.74 6.51
N VAL A 45 -2.45 -8.58 7.09
CA VAL A 45 -1.96 -8.50 8.49
C VAL A 45 -2.97 -9.11 9.46
N GLU A 46 -4.26 -8.83 9.32
CA GLU A 46 -5.30 -9.38 10.21
C GLU A 46 -5.42 -10.90 10.16
N ARG A 47 -5.14 -11.50 9.00
CA ARG A 47 -5.27 -12.95 8.80
C ARG A 47 -4.02 -13.72 9.17
N GLU A 48 -2.86 -13.13 8.90
CA GLU A 48 -1.59 -13.85 8.97
C GLU A 48 -0.79 -13.52 10.25
N SER A 49 -1.06 -12.38 10.91
CA SER A 49 -0.35 -12.00 12.12
C SER A 49 -1.13 -12.32 13.40
N GLN A 50 -0.41 -12.78 14.41
CA GLN A 50 -0.94 -12.99 15.77
C GLN A 50 -0.54 -11.85 16.72
N VAL A 51 0.48 -11.07 16.38
CA VAL A 51 1.05 -10.06 17.26
C VAL A 51 0.81 -8.63 16.77
N LEU A 52 0.63 -8.42 15.45
CA LEU A 52 0.40 -7.12 14.88
C LEU A 52 -1.10 -6.82 14.73
N ARG A 53 -1.45 -5.58 14.95
CA ARG A 53 -2.78 -5.06 14.66
C ARG A 53 -2.73 -4.19 13.41
N SER A 54 -3.75 -4.25 12.58
CA SER A 54 -3.88 -3.38 11.42
C SER A 54 -5.19 -2.61 11.42
N ALA A 55 -5.12 -1.40 10.92
CA ALA A 55 -6.30 -0.58 10.67
C ALA A 55 -6.21 0.03 9.27
N TRP A 56 -7.36 0.40 8.71
CA TRP A 56 -7.52 0.97 7.40
C TRP A 56 -8.48 2.15 7.53
N ILE A 57 -7.97 3.37 7.39
CA ILE A 57 -8.65 4.58 7.80
C ILE A 57 -8.49 5.65 6.71
N ASN A 58 -9.56 6.37 6.39
CA ASN A 58 -9.47 7.53 5.50
C ASN A 58 -8.61 8.63 6.13
N SER A 59 -7.82 9.34 5.32
CA SER A 59 -6.89 10.37 5.81
C SER A 59 -7.58 11.44 6.66
N ASN A 60 -8.77 11.89 6.25
CA ASN A 60 -9.52 12.89 6.99
C ASN A 60 -10.01 12.36 8.35
N GLU A 61 -10.56 11.14 8.36
CA GLU A 61 -10.96 10.46 9.59
C GLU A 61 -9.77 10.26 10.53
N PHE A 62 -8.64 9.81 9.99
CA PHE A 62 -7.42 9.60 10.78
C PHE A 62 -6.95 10.88 11.51
N VAL A 63 -6.95 12.01 10.81
CA VAL A 63 -6.54 13.31 11.39
C VAL A 63 -7.48 13.78 12.50
N HIS A 64 -8.80 13.59 12.31
CA HIS A 64 -9.79 14.09 13.25
C HIS A 64 -10.15 13.11 14.37
N SER A 65 -9.87 11.83 14.17
CA SER A 65 -10.16 10.75 15.12
C SER A 65 -9.00 9.77 15.21
N THR A 66 -7.81 10.29 15.50
CA THR A 66 -6.59 9.49 15.61
C THR A 66 -6.76 8.38 16.65
N PRO A 67 -6.46 7.11 16.30
CA PRO A 67 -6.52 6.01 17.25
C PRO A 67 -5.64 6.26 18.48
N LYS A 68 -6.14 5.89 19.67
CA LYS A 68 -5.46 6.18 20.94
C LYS A 68 -4.13 5.43 21.10
N ASP A 69 -3.99 4.28 20.43
CA ASP A 69 -2.81 3.44 20.42
C ASP A 69 -1.84 3.76 19.27
N PHE A 70 -2.12 4.83 18.51
CA PHE A 70 -1.22 5.34 17.47
C PHE A 70 -0.06 6.15 18.08
N GLY A 71 1.18 5.77 17.80
CA GLY A 71 2.36 6.44 18.31
C GLY A 71 3.65 5.71 17.94
N GLU A 72 4.65 5.76 18.80
CA GLU A 72 6.03 5.29 18.56
C GLU A 72 6.13 3.81 18.14
N ASN A 73 5.22 2.95 18.62
CA ASN A 73 5.14 1.53 18.27
C ASN A 73 4.28 1.27 17.02
N SER A 74 4.05 2.28 16.19
CA SER A 74 3.19 2.20 15.02
C SER A 74 3.96 2.49 13.74
N ILE A 75 3.51 1.85 12.66
CA ILE A 75 3.78 2.26 11.28
C ILE A 75 2.53 2.93 10.75
N ILE A 76 2.68 4.05 10.04
CA ILE A 76 1.66 4.60 9.17
C ILE A 76 2.10 4.46 7.72
N CYS A 77 1.35 3.69 6.93
CA CYS A 77 1.58 3.50 5.50
C CYS A 77 0.55 4.33 4.72
N LEU A 78 1.02 5.41 4.14
CA LEU A 78 0.18 6.43 3.49
C LEU A 78 0.20 6.28 1.98
N ALA A 79 -0.96 6.22 1.34
CA ALA A 79 -1.08 6.24 -0.11
C ALA A 79 -1.57 7.60 -0.60
N CYS A 80 -0.68 8.34 -1.29
CA CYS A 80 -0.96 9.64 -1.87
C CYS A 80 -0.39 9.72 -3.29
N HIS A 81 -1.21 9.47 -4.32
CA HIS A 81 -0.76 9.32 -5.70
C HIS A 81 0.12 10.48 -6.19
N LYS A 82 -0.37 11.70 -6.10
CA LYS A 82 0.35 12.91 -6.50
C LYS A 82 1.06 13.60 -5.33
N GLY A 83 0.97 13.05 -4.12
CA GLY A 83 1.60 13.59 -2.94
C GLY A 83 1.12 14.97 -2.48
N ASN A 84 -0.06 15.42 -2.94
CA ASN A 84 -0.59 16.76 -2.70
C ASN A 84 -1.99 16.78 -2.05
N THR A 85 -2.48 15.68 -1.53
CA THR A 85 -3.78 15.61 -0.83
C THR A 85 -3.62 16.16 0.58
N PRO A 86 -4.26 17.30 0.93
CA PRO A 86 -4.00 18.01 2.18
C PRO A 86 -4.23 17.15 3.44
N GLU A 87 -5.28 16.32 3.44
CA GLU A 87 -5.61 15.46 4.56
C GLU A 87 -4.55 14.35 4.74
N THR A 88 -4.00 13.84 3.63
CA THR A 88 -2.95 12.81 3.69
C THR A 88 -1.62 13.41 4.13
N ILE A 89 -1.32 14.64 3.73
CA ILE A 89 -0.14 15.38 4.21
C ILE A 89 -0.26 15.65 5.72
N LYS A 90 -1.43 16.07 6.20
CA LYS A 90 -1.67 16.25 7.64
C LYS A 90 -1.50 14.93 8.40
N ALA A 91 -1.97 13.81 7.85
CA ALA A 91 -1.79 12.49 8.46
C ALA A 91 -0.32 12.09 8.53
N ALA A 92 0.48 12.37 7.48
CA ALA A 92 1.93 12.13 7.48
C ALA A 92 2.64 12.96 8.56
N ARG A 93 2.34 14.25 8.64
CA ARG A 93 2.87 15.14 9.67
C ARG A 93 2.54 14.64 11.07
N LEU A 94 1.29 14.25 11.31
CA LEU A 94 0.86 13.69 12.59
C LEU A 94 1.62 12.40 12.93
N GLY A 95 1.91 11.56 11.92
CA GLY A 95 2.76 10.38 12.08
C GLY A 95 4.13 10.73 12.65
N LYS A 96 4.80 11.70 12.06
CA LYS A 96 6.10 12.22 12.55
C LYS A 96 6.00 12.77 13.97
N GLU A 97 5.01 13.63 14.25
CA GLU A 97 4.79 14.23 15.56
C GLU A 97 4.55 13.21 16.67
N LYS A 98 3.93 12.08 16.33
CA LYS A 98 3.65 10.98 17.26
C LYS A 98 4.78 9.95 17.35
N GLY A 99 5.86 10.11 16.60
CA GLY A 99 6.99 9.20 16.59
C GLY A 99 6.72 7.86 15.87
N ALA A 100 5.65 7.75 15.08
CA ALA A 100 5.42 6.58 14.25
C ALA A 100 6.43 6.54 13.10
N ALA A 101 6.73 5.33 12.58
CA ALA A 101 7.46 5.20 11.32
C ALA A 101 6.53 5.54 10.14
N VAL A 102 6.90 6.50 9.32
CA VAL A 102 6.06 7.03 8.24
C VAL A 102 6.54 6.50 6.89
N ILE A 103 5.76 5.61 6.30
CA ILE A 103 5.98 5.08 4.94
C ILE A 103 5.01 5.79 3.99
N ILE A 104 5.53 6.36 2.90
CA ILE A 104 4.73 7.03 1.88
C ILE A 104 4.79 6.24 0.57
N LEU A 105 3.63 5.91 0.04
CA LEU A 105 3.44 5.34 -1.29
C LEU A 105 2.98 6.46 -2.22
N THR A 106 3.81 6.86 -3.17
CA THR A 106 3.52 7.94 -4.11
C THR A 106 4.07 7.63 -5.50
N TRP A 107 3.52 8.28 -6.53
CA TRP A 107 4.03 8.17 -7.89
C TRP A 107 5.06 9.25 -8.20
N LEU A 108 4.84 10.49 -7.75
CA LEU A 108 5.74 11.60 -8.04
C LEU A 108 7.01 11.54 -7.19
N GLU A 109 8.15 11.77 -7.84
CA GLU A 109 9.45 11.85 -7.18
C GLU A 109 9.59 13.11 -6.32
N GLU A 110 8.88 14.18 -6.71
CA GLU A 110 8.85 15.44 -5.98
C GLU A 110 7.41 15.79 -5.62
N SER A 111 7.11 15.87 -4.34
CA SER A 111 5.78 16.24 -3.86
C SER A 111 5.82 16.63 -2.37
N GLU A 112 4.86 17.44 -1.93
CA GLU A 112 4.82 18.00 -0.58
C GLU A 112 4.84 16.91 0.52
N ILE A 113 4.17 15.79 0.32
CA ILE A 113 4.09 14.74 1.33
C ILE A 113 5.43 14.09 1.65
N ILE A 114 6.38 14.10 0.71
CA ILE A 114 7.70 13.44 0.84
C ILE A 114 8.48 14.03 2.02
N GLU A 115 8.31 15.32 2.32
CA GLU A 115 8.97 15.98 3.45
C GLU A 115 8.62 15.35 4.81
N PHE A 116 7.50 14.65 4.88
CA PHE A 116 7.00 14.01 6.11
C PHE A 116 7.20 12.51 6.16
N GLY A 117 7.77 11.90 5.12
CA GLY A 117 8.07 10.47 5.08
C GLY A 117 9.44 10.16 5.70
N ASP A 118 9.52 9.08 6.48
CA ASP A 118 10.80 8.47 6.83
C ASP A 118 11.28 7.58 5.69
N TYR A 119 10.34 6.92 5.02
CA TYR A 119 10.56 6.02 3.90
C TYR A 119 9.60 6.33 2.76
N ILE A 120 10.15 6.52 1.57
CA ILE A 120 9.37 6.84 0.38
C ILE A 120 9.44 5.67 -0.59
N ILE A 121 8.29 5.13 -0.95
CA ILE A 121 8.15 4.09 -1.97
C ILE A 121 7.46 4.71 -3.17
N HIS A 122 8.22 4.92 -4.23
CA HIS A 122 7.69 5.38 -5.50
C HIS A 122 7.23 4.17 -6.32
N TYR A 123 5.99 4.13 -6.71
CA TYR A 123 5.49 3.13 -7.64
C TYR A 123 5.41 3.71 -9.05
N THR A 124 5.53 2.86 -10.05
CA THR A 124 5.42 3.28 -11.46
C THR A 124 3.95 3.48 -11.82
N PHE A 125 3.71 4.51 -12.63
CA PHE A 125 2.40 4.78 -13.21
C PHE A 125 2.59 5.25 -14.64
N ASP A 126 2.00 4.54 -15.59
CA ASP A 126 1.98 4.94 -16.98
C ASP A 126 0.65 5.64 -17.28
N ALA A 127 0.69 6.92 -17.56
CA ALA A 127 -0.46 7.76 -17.88
C ALA A 127 -0.75 7.84 -19.40
N SER A 128 -0.21 6.92 -20.20
CA SER A 128 -0.49 6.91 -21.64
C SER A 128 -1.98 6.69 -21.91
N PRO A 129 -2.52 7.21 -23.03
CA PRO A 129 -3.91 6.96 -23.44
C PRO A 129 -4.22 5.47 -23.60
N ASP A 130 -3.27 4.69 -24.09
CA ASP A 130 -3.40 3.24 -24.21
C ASP A 130 -3.52 2.55 -22.87
N HIS A 131 -2.92 3.12 -21.85
CA HIS A 131 -3.00 2.69 -20.47
C HIS A 131 -4.38 2.94 -19.86
N LEU A 132 -4.97 4.11 -20.16
CA LEU A 132 -6.33 4.44 -19.71
C LEU A 132 -7.40 3.53 -20.35
N ALA A 133 -7.10 2.93 -21.50
CA ALA A 133 -7.97 1.93 -22.12
C ALA A 133 -8.01 0.59 -21.35
N GLY A 134 -7.54 0.58 -20.12
CA GLY A 134 -7.78 -0.51 -19.22
C GLY A 134 -6.57 -1.23 -18.64
N ASP A 135 -5.39 -0.68 -18.66
CA ASP A 135 -4.27 -1.25 -17.91
C ASP A 135 -4.34 -0.87 -16.43
N ILE A 136 -4.22 -1.87 -15.58
CA ILE A 136 -4.57 -1.80 -14.16
C ILE A 136 -3.37 -1.34 -13.31
N ASP A 137 -2.28 -0.98 -13.94
CA ASP A 137 -0.99 -0.83 -13.27
C ASP A 137 -1.00 0.19 -12.14
N TYR A 138 -1.75 1.29 -12.28
CA TYR A 138 -1.84 2.29 -11.23
C TYR A 138 -2.35 1.72 -9.89
N ALA A 139 -3.50 1.08 -9.90
CA ALA A 139 -4.09 0.52 -8.66
C ALA A 139 -3.33 -0.74 -8.22
N GLY A 140 -2.84 -1.53 -9.18
CA GLY A 140 -2.06 -2.72 -8.93
C GLY A 140 -0.72 -2.41 -8.29
N GLU A 141 0.05 -1.48 -8.83
CA GLU A 141 1.35 -1.08 -8.30
C GLU A 141 1.26 -0.55 -6.87
N LYS A 142 0.36 0.38 -6.61
CA LYS A 142 0.13 0.91 -5.27
C LYS A 142 -0.34 -0.18 -4.29
N THR A 143 -1.25 -1.02 -4.72
CA THR A 143 -1.76 -2.14 -3.93
C THR A 143 -0.66 -3.16 -3.64
N GLN A 144 0.18 -3.46 -4.64
CA GLN A 144 1.31 -4.36 -4.48
C GLN A 144 2.33 -3.83 -3.48
N CYS A 145 2.69 -2.54 -3.56
CA CYS A 145 3.61 -1.92 -2.62
C CYS A 145 3.08 -1.98 -1.17
N ALA A 146 1.82 -1.65 -0.96
CA ALA A 146 1.21 -1.75 0.37
C ALA A 146 1.18 -3.20 0.89
N LEU A 147 0.83 -4.14 0.02
CA LEU A 147 0.80 -5.55 0.37
C LEU A 147 2.19 -6.10 0.68
N LEU A 148 3.23 -5.70 -0.06
CA LEU A 148 4.62 -6.06 0.22
C LEU A 148 5.08 -5.53 1.58
N VAL A 149 4.73 -4.30 1.96
CA VAL A 149 5.01 -3.77 3.30
C VAL A 149 4.38 -4.67 4.37
N ALA A 150 3.13 -5.07 4.18
CA ALA A 150 2.42 -5.93 5.12
C ALA A 150 3.06 -7.33 5.23
N VAL A 151 3.40 -7.93 4.08
CA VAL A 151 4.04 -9.27 4.02
C VAL A 151 5.40 -9.26 4.67
N GLU A 152 6.24 -8.27 4.36
CA GLU A 152 7.57 -8.14 4.96
C GLU A 152 7.47 -7.89 6.47
N LEU A 153 6.52 -7.06 6.90
CA LEU A 153 6.33 -6.80 8.33
C LEU A 153 5.97 -8.07 9.10
N VAL A 154 5.00 -8.85 8.61
CA VAL A 154 4.62 -10.13 9.23
C VAL A 154 5.77 -11.12 9.19
N ALA A 155 6.41 -11.29 8.02
CA ALA A 155 7.48 -12.26 7.83
C ALA A 155 8.69 -11.99 8.73
N GLN A 156 9.07 -10.71 8.90
CA GLN A 156 10.24 -10.33 9.70
C GLN A 156 9.92 -10.24 11.20
N THR A 157 8.65 -10.08 11.59
CA THR A 157 8.24 -10.01 13.00
C THR A 157 8.02 -11.40 13.60
N GLU A 158 7.36 -12.29 12.87
CA GLU A 158 6.89 -13.57 13.43
C GLU A 158 7.05 -14.77 12.47
N GLY A 159 7.57 -14.51 11.26
CA GLY A 159 7.66 -15.53 10.23
C GLY A 159 6.39 -15.65 9.39
N TYR A 160 6.52 -16.08 8.15
CA TYR A 160 5.39 -16.34 7.25
C TYR A 160 5.64 -17.62 6.44
N ALA A 161 4.90 -18.68 6.74
CA ALA A 161 5.13 -20.01 6.17
C ALA A 161 4.99 -20.08 4.64
N ASN A 162 4.19 -19.19 4.04
CA ASN A 162 3.97 -19.14 2.59
C ASN A 162 4.76 -18.01 1.90
N TYR A 163 5.82 -17.50 2.53
CA TYR A 163 6.56 -16.35 2.02
C TYR A 163 7.04 -16.53 0.58
N ASP A 164 7.73 -17.63 0.27
CA ASP A 164 8.25 -17.89 -1.09
C ASP A 164 7.12 -18.06 -2.12
N LYS A 165 6.05 -18.76 -1.75
CA LYS A 165 4.87 -18.92 -2.61
C LYS A 165 4.17 -17.60 -2.88
N PHE A 166 4.15 -16.71 -1.91
CA PHE A 166 3.60 -15.37 -2.09
C PHE A 166 4.38 -14.57 -3.13
N TYR A 167 5.71 -14.58 -3.05
CA TYR A 167 6.55 -13.89 -4.02
C TYR A 167 6.47 -14.51 -5.42
N GLU A 168 6.36 -15.82 -5.52
CA GLU A 168 6.11 -16.51 -6.79
C GLU A 168 4.75 -16.06 -7.39
N ALA A 169 3.69 -16.06 -6.60
CA ALA A 169 2.36 -15.62 -7.02
C ALA A 169 2.33 -14.14 -7.43
N LEU A 170 3.03 -13.28 -6.69
CA LEU A 170 3.15 -11.86 -7.00
C LEU A 170 3.79 -11.65 -8.39
N GLY A 171 4.82 -12.42 -8.73
CA GLY A 171 5.45 -12.38 -10.06
C GLY A 171 4.51 -12.77 -11.20
N MET A 172 3.43 -13.49 -10.92
CA MET A 172 2.44 -13.92 -11.91
C MET A 172 1.24 -12.98 -12.06
N ILE A 173 1.03 -12.05 -11.13
CA ILE A 173 -0.20 -11.21 -11.07
C ILE A 173 -0.47 -10.48 -12.39
N SER A 174 0.53 -9.81 -12.97
CA SER A 174 0.36 -9.05 -14.22
C SER A 174 -0.10 -9.96 -15.37
N ASN A 175 0.43 -11.18 -15.45
CA ASN A 175 0.03 -12.15 -16.47
C ASN A 175 -1.40 -12.66 -16.22
N ILE A 176 -1.76 -12.92 -14.96
CA ILE A 176 -3.10 -13.37 -14.57
C ILE A 176 -4.13 -12.31 -14.95
N ILE A 177 -3.87 -11.05 -14.62
CA ILE A 177 -4.76 -9.92 -14.93
C ILE A 177 -4.91 -9.77 -16.44
N ARG A 178 -3.80 -9.77 -17.21
CA ARG A 178 -3.83 -9.67 -18.66
C ARG A 178 -4.64 -10.80 -19.30
N ASN A 179 -4.43 -12.04 -18.88
CA ASN A 179 -5.16 -13.18 -19.39
C ASN A 179 -6.65 -13.11 -19.04
N ALA A 180 -7.00 -12.71 -17.81
CA ALA A 180 -8.38 -12.54 -17.39
C ALA A 180 -9.09 -11.47 -18.24
N ARG A 181 -8.45 -10.34 -18.49
CA ARG A 181 -8.98 -9.27 -19.35
C ARG A 181 -9.24 -9.76 -20.78
N THR A 182 -8.26 -10.40 -21.41
CA THR A 182 -8.43 -10.96 -22.75
C THR A 182 -9.61 -11.94 -22.80
N HIS A 183 -9.78 -12.75 -21.74
CA HIS A 183 -10.86 -13.72 -21.66
C HIS A 183 -12.24 -13.10 -21.53
N VAL A 184 -12.36 -11.95 -20.87
CA VAL A 184 -13.65 -11.28 -20.64
C VAL A 184 -13.98 -10.20 -21.67
N ALA A 185 -12.99 -9.68 -22.41
CA ALA A 185 -13.15 -8.55 -23.33
C ALA A 185 -14.28 -8.80 -24.35
N ALA A 186 -14.25 -9.92 -25.08
CA ALA A 186 -15.27 -10.23 -26.08
C ALA A 186 -16.69 -10.34 -25.47
N ARG A 187 -16.82 -10.81 -24.24
CA ARG A 187 -18.11 -10.87 -23.54
C ARG A 187 -18.59 -9.50 -23.10
N ALA A 188 -17.67 -8.64 -22.68
CA ALA A 188 -17.98 -7.26 -22.30
C ALA A 188 -18.42 -6.44 -23.52
N GLU A 189 -17.75 -6.62 -24.65
CA GLU A 189 -18.12 -5.98 -25.92
C GLU A 189 -19.51 -6.42 -26.39
N ALA A 190 -19.77 -7.73 -26.41
CA ALA A 190 -21.09 -8.28 -26.80
C ALA A 190 -22.20 -7.75 -25.85
N PHE A 191 -21.93 -7.69 -24.54
CA PHE A 191 -22.87 -7.12 -23.59
C PHE A 191 -23.12 -5.62 -23.85
N ALA A 192 -22.06 -4.85 -24.10
CA ALA A 192 -22.21 -3.43 -24.41
C ALA A 192 -23.00 -3.18 -25.70
N GLU A 193 -22.80 -4.00 -26.73
CA GLU A 193 -23.56 -3.91 -27.99
C GLU A 193 -25.05 -4.23 -27.79
N GLU A 194 -25.37 -5.23 -26.96
CA GLU A 194 -26.75 -5.62 -26.66
C GLU A 194 -27.53 -4.50 -25.95
N TYR A 195 -26.88 -3.74 -25.07
CA TYR A 195 -27.51 -2.72 -24.22
C TYR A 195 -27.20 -1.27 -24.62
N GLN A 196 -26.65 -1.05 -25.82
CA GLN A 196 -26.32 0.31 -26.32
C GLN A 196 -27.54 1.21 -26.54
N ASN A 197 -28.72 0.68 -26.64
CA ASN A 197 -29.95 1.39 -27.02
C ASN A 197 -31.03 1.38 -25.93
N ASP A 198 -30.71 0.89 -24.73
CA ASP A 198 -31.58 0.94 -23.58
C ASP A 198 -31.21 2.13 -22.65
#